data_4a77f4335a024c93cd83dca45b6a3abc
#
_entry.id   4a77f4335a024c93cd83dca45b6a3abc
#
_cell.length_a   1.000
_cell.length_b   1.000
_cell.length_c   1.000
_cell.angle_alpha   90.00
_cell.angle_beta   90.00
_cell.angle_gamma   90.00
#
_symmetry.space_group_name_H-M   'P 1'
#
loop_
_entity.id
_entity.type
_entity.pdbx_description
1 polymer ?
#
loop_
_entity_poly.entity_id
_entity_poly.type
_entity_poly.pdbx_seq_one_letter_code
_entity_poly.pdbx_strand_id
1 'polypeptide(L)'
;NKMEFSFGDEFKDGPMTLGMHKRGSFYDIVTVDQCVLVHPDCCKILRATLDYFTEHGAVFYKKMAHVGYLRHLLVRRGVKTGEILVDLVTSTQTEGTWKSDKNEEALLEGWKEKLLGLDLEGSFAGILHTENDSLADVVQNDRTVILYGLDFFMEELLGLKFKITPFSFFQTNSLGAEVLYETAREYIGETDGRKVFDLYSGTGTIAQILAPAAEHVTGVEIIEEAVEAAKVNAAQNGLTNCDFIAGDVLKV
;
A
#
# COMPACT_ATOMS: atom_id res chain seq x y z
N ASN A 1 4.96 -6.87 3.05
CA ASN A 1 5.25 -5.72 2.19
C ASN A 1 4.23 -4.57 2.30
N LYS A 2 3.15 -4.68 3.11
CA LYS A 2 2.16 -3.62 3.35
C LYS A 2 1.82 -3.53 4.81
N MET A 3 1.92 -2.33 5.37
CA MET A 3 1.38 -1.99 6.68
C MET A 3 0.49 -0.77 6.55
N GLU A 4 -0.64 -0.82 7.22
CA GLU A 4 -1.60 0.27 7.30
C GLU A 4 -1.83 0.55 8.77
N PHE A 5 -1.18 1.60 9.25
CA PHE A 5 -1.24 2.02 10.64
C PHE A 5 -2.34 3.07 10.80
N SER A 6 -3.09 3.01 11.87
CA SER A 6 -4.10 4.01 12.21
C SER A 6 -3.58 4.97 13.27
N PHE A 7 -3.90 6.25 13.11
CA PHE A 7 -3.77 7.22 14.20
C PHE A 7 -4.95 7.11 15.16
N GLY A 8 -4.70 7.27 16.45
CA GLY A 8 -5.72 7.17 17.49
C GLY A 8 -5.19 7.42 18.87
N ASP A 9 -5.87 6.88 19.88
CA ASP A 9 -5.41 6.81 21.26
C ASP A 9 -5.57 5.38 21.81
N GLU A 10 -4.77 4.99 22.79
CA GLU A 10 -4.86 3.67 23.42
C GLU A 10 -6.02 3.58 24.41
N PHE A 11 -6.45 4.71 24.93
CA PHE A 11 -7.63 4.87 25.78
C PHE A 11 -8.19 6.27 25.56
N LYS A 12 -9.47 6.43 25.77
CA LYS A 12 -10.20 7.66 25.50
C LYS A 12 -9.48 8.90 26.08
N ASP A 13 -9.23 9.89 25.19
CA ASP A 13 -8.55 11.14 25.50
C ASP A 13 -7.09 10.95 25.99
N GLY A 14 -6.48 9.82 25.68
CA GLY A 14 -5.07 9.54 25.90
C GLY A 14 -4.14 10.26 24.92
N PRO A 15 -2.83 10.06 25.06
CA PRO A 15 -1.86 10.60 24.10
C PRO A 15 -2.08 9.96 22.72
N MET A 16 -1.72 10.72 21.67
CA MET A 16 -1.78 10.21 20.30
C MET A 16 -0.87 8.99 20.13
N THR A 17 -1.41 7.97 19.50
CA THR A 17 -0.72 6.74 19.11
C THR A 17 -0.79 6.56 17.60
N LEU A 18 0.13 5.77 17.05
CA LEU A 18 0.11 5.34 15.66
C LEU A 18 0.43 3.85 15.62
N GLY A 19 -0.48 3.04 15.08
CA GLY A 19 -0.27 1.60 15.09
C GLY A 19 -1.49 0.78 14.69
N MET A 20 -1.79 -0.25 15.47
CA MET A 20 -2.83 -1.21 15.17
C MET A 20 -3.94 -1.19 16.22
N HIS A 21 -5.13 -1.62 15.81
CA HIS A 21 -6.25 -1.79 16.74
C HIS A 21 -5.89 -2.76 17.86
N LYS A 22 -6.19 -2.36 19.09
CA LYS A 22 -6.07 -3.20 20.27
C LYS A 22 -7.03 -4.38 20.17
N ARG A 23 -6.57 -5.58 20.52
CA ARG A 23 -7.41 -6.77 20.48
C ARG A 23 -8.67 -6.58 21.35
N GLY A 24 -9.83 -6.76 20.73
CA GLY A 24 -11.13 -6.61 21.41
C GLY A 24 -11.65 -5.17 21.51
N SER A 25 -10.97 -4.21 20.92
CA SER A 25 -11.44 -2.82 20.79
C SER A 25 -11.52 -2.41 19.32
N PHE A 26 -12.55 -1.61 18.99
CA PHE A 26 -12.71 -1.00 17.67
C PHE A 26 -12.09 0.40 17.58
N TYR A 27 -11.77 1.00 18.73
CA TYR A 27 -11.35 2.41 18.81
C TYR A 27 -9.91 2.56 19.28
N ASP A 28 -9.47 1.70 20.22
CA ASP A 28 -8.18 1.84 20.85
C ASP A 28 -7.06 1.41 19.90
N ILE A 29 -6.07 2.30 19.74
CA ILE A 29 -4.90 2.07 18.87
C ILE A 29 -3.66 1.94 19.75
N VAL A 30 -2.93 0.84 19.59
CA VAL A 30 -1.63 0.62 20.25
C VAL A 30 -0.48 0.90 19.29
N THR A 31 0.52 1.63 19.77
CA THR A 31 1.74 1.87 18.98
C THR A 31 2.52 0.56 18.83
N VAL A 32 2.90 0.23 17.58
CA VAL A 32 3.54 -1.04 17.21
C VAL A 32 4.94 -0.83 16.60
N ASP A 33 5.70 0.09 17.14
CA ASP A 33 7.05 0.45 16.67
C ASP A 33 8.15 -0.57 16.99
N GLN A 34 7.78 -1.68 17.66
CA GLN A 34 8.66 -2.82 17.93
C GLN A 34 8.09 -4.12 17.35
N CYS A 35 7.26 -4.02 16.31
CA CYS A 35 6.66 -5.18 15.67
C CYS A 35 7.73 -6.02 14.96
N VAL A 36 7.83 -7.29 15.33
CA VAL A 36 8.79 -8.25 14.73
C VAL A 36 8.25 -8.94 13.46
N LEU A 37 6.98 -8.69 13.10
CA LEU A 37 6.34 -9.28 11.91
C LEU A 37 6.64 -8.48 10.64
N VAL A 38 7.08 -7.23 10.79
CA VAL A 38 7.36 -6.33 9.68
C VAL A 38 8.84 -5.95 9.65
N HIS A 39 9.27 -5.45 8.51
CA HIS A 39 10.65 -4.97 8.38
C HIS A 39 10.90 -3.80 9.34
N PRO A 40 12.10 -3.70 9.97
CA PRO A 40 12.44 -2.61 10.90
C PRO A 40 12.25 -1.19 10.32
N ASP A 41 12.42 -1.01 9.01
CA ASP A 41 12.17 0.26 8.34
C ASP A 41 10.74 0.76 8.58
N CYS A 42 9.73 -0.14 8.56
CA CYS A 42 8.34 0.24 8.83
C CYS A 42 8.17 0.80 10.25
N CYS A 43 8.86 0.22 11.23
CA CYS A 43 8.83 0.67 12.61
C CYS A 43 9.53 2.02 12.79
N LYS A 44 10.67 2.24 12.11
CA LYS A 44 11.38 3.53 12.11
C LYS A 44 10.53 4.64 11.49
N ILE A 45 9.88 4.37 10.35
CA ILE A 45 8.97 5.31 9.68
C ILE A 45 7.77 5.65 10.57
N LEU A 46 7.13 4.64 11.17
CA LEU A 46 6.03 4.83 12.10
C LEU A 46 6.45 5.74 13.26
N ARG A 47 7.57 5.43 13.93
CA ARG A 47 8.06 6.21 15.09
C ARG A 47 8.36 7.65 14.69
N ALA A 48 9.09 7.86 13.61
CA ALA A 48 9.42 9.20 13.14
C ALA A 48 8.18 10.03 12.79
N THR A 49 7.16 9.38 12.19
CA THR A 49 5.89 10.02 11.86
C THR A 49 5.12 10.39 13.12
N LEU A 50 4.97 9.46 14.07
CA LEU A 50 4.27 9.72 15.33
C LEU A 50 4.94 10.86 16.13
N ASP A 51 6.26 10.83 16.28
CA ASP A 51 7.01 11.82 17.02
C ASP A 51 6.88 13.20 16.36
N TYR A 52 6.99 13.27 15.03
CA TYR A 52 6.86 14.52 14.28
C TYR A 52 5.50 15.18 14.48
N PHE A 53 4.41 14.47 14.27
CA PHE A 53 3.07 15.03 14.40
C PHE A 53 2.68 15.31 15.86
N THR A 54 3.19 14.55 16.80
CA THR A 54 3.02 14.82 18.25
C THR A 54 3.72 16.12 18.65
N GLU A 55 4.95 16.35 18.19
CA GLU A 55 5.71 17.59 18.42
C GLU A 55 4.99 18.83 17.88
N HIS A 56 4.34 18.71 16.72
CA HIS A 56 3.57 19.80 16.13
C HIS A 56 2.15 19.92 16.72
N GLY A 57 1.77 19.05 17.66
CA GLY A 57 0.47 19.04 18.31
C GLY A 57 -0.70 18.78 17.34
N ALA A 58 -0.43 17.99 16.29
CA ALA A 58 -1.46 17.56 15.36
C ALA A 58 -2.45 16.61 16.03
N VAL A 59 -3.71 16.65 15.59
CA VAL A 59 -4.77 15.81 16.13
C VAL A 59 -5.17 14.72 15.13
N PHE A 60 -5.45 13.53 15.64
CA PHE A 60 -5.99 12.45 14.83
C PHE A 60 -7.50 12.60 14.59
N TYR A 61 -7.99 12.00 13.51
CA TYR A 61 -9.40 12.00 13.14
C TYR A 61 -10.21 11.11 14.09
N LYS A 62 -11.12 11.73 14.85
CA LYS A 62 -12.02 11.03 15.79
C LYS A 62 -13.23 10.50 15.01
N LYS A 63 -13.27 9.19 14.74
CA LYS A 63 -14.29 8.51 13.92
C LYS A 63 -15.73 8.79 14.35
N MET A 64 -15.99 8.90 15.66
CA MET A 64 -17.35 9.16 16.18
C MET A 64 -17.77 10.63 16.07
N ALA A 65 -16.82 11.55 16.12
CA ALA A 65 -17.09 12.99 16.03
C ALA A 65 -16.92 13.52 14.60
N HIS A 66 -16.30 12.76 13.71
CA HIS A 66 -15.95 13.13 12.36
C HIS A 66 -15.11 14.42 12.29
N VAL A 67 -14.18 14.59 13.27
CA VAL A 67 -13.32 15.76 13.40
C VAL A 67 -11.88 15.36 13.65
N GLY A 68 -10.93 16.04 13.01
CA GLY A 68 -9.50 15.84 13.14
C GLY A 68 -8.81 15.64 11.80
N TYR A 69 -7.49 15.57 11.79
CA TYR A 69 -6.68 15.61 10.57
C TYR A 69 -6.07 14.25 10.23
N LEU A 70 -5.25 13.67 11.12
CA LEU A 70 -4.48 12.44 10.84
C LEU A 70 -5.37 11.20 10.88
N ARG A 71 -5.34 10.39 9.82
CA ARG A 71 -6.15 9.15 9.73
C ARG A 71 -5.28 7.90 9.72
N HIS A 72 -4.46 7.71 8.68
CA HIS A 72 -3.67 6.51 8.50
C HIS A 72 -2.26 6.83 7.99
N LEU A 73 -1.34 5.90 8.23
CA LEU A 73 -0.03 5.85 7.61
C LEU A 73 0.10 4.51 6.89
N LEU A 74 0.14 4.55 5.58
CA LEU A 74 0.38 3.38 4.75
C LEU A 74 1.87 3.30 4.44
N VAL A 75 2.48 2.13 4.72
CA VAL A 75 3.88 1.85 4.39
C VAL A 75 3.92 0.59 3.54
N ARG A 76 4.44 0.68 2.34
CA ARG A 76 4.75 -0.45 1.47
C ARG A 76 6.24 -0.58 1.29
N ARG A 77 6.74 -1.81 1.26
CA ARG A 77 8.15 -2.09 1.06
C ARG A 77 8.33 -3.32 0.17
N GLY A 78 9.04 -3.16 -0.93
CA GLY A 78 9.46 -4.28 -1.76
C GLY A 78 10.43 -5.18 -0.98
N VAL A 79 10.14 -6.47 -0.94
CA VAL A 79 10.98 -7.44 -0.19
C VAL A 79 12.31 -7.64 -0.90
N LYS A 80 12.29 -7.77 -2.23
CA LYS A 80 13.51 -7.98 -3.04
C LYS A 80 14.15 -6.68 -3.51
N THR A 81 13.35 -5.65 -3.77
CA THR A 81 13.86 -4.37 -4.28
C THR A 81 14.35 -3.45 -3.18
N GLY A 82 13.81 -3.58 -1.96
CA GLY A 82 14.06 -2.64 -0.86
C GLY A 82 13.40 -1.28 -1.06
N GLU A 83 12.62 -1.08 -2.12
CA GLU A 83 11.91 0.17 -2.39
C GLU A 83 10.78 0.38 -1.39
N ILE A 84 10.65 1.62 -0.88
CA ILE A 84 9.68 2.00 0.13
C ILE A 84 8.76 3.08 -0.42
N LEU A 85 7.46 2.84 -0.33
CA LEU A 85 6.43 3.83 -0.62
C LEU A 85 5.65 4.13 0.66
N VAL A 86 5.58 5.40 1.02
CA VAL A 86 4.85 5.87 2.21
C VAL A 86 3.74 6.80 1.79
N ASP A 87 2.56 6.62 2.36
CA ASP A 87 1.42 7.49 2.11
C ASP A 87 0.77 7.91 3.44
N LEU A 88 0.75 9.20 3.71
CA LEU A 88 0.04 9.77 4.84
C LEU A 88 -1.39 10.09 4.42
N VAL A 89 -2.34 9.47 5.06
CA VAL A 89 -3.77 9.71 4.80
C VAL A 89 -4.33 10.65 5.86
N THR A 90 -4.93 11.75 5.43
CA THR A 90 -5.54 12.75 6.30
C THR A 90 -6.97 13.08 5.87
N SER A 91 -7.70 13.82 6.68
CA SER A 91 -8.87 14.53 6.23
C SER A 91 -8.48 15.88 5.62
N THR A 92 -9.41 16.58 4.99
CA THR A 92 -9.21 17.96 4.51
C THR A 92 -9.38 19.00 5.62
N GLN A 93 -9.64 18.59 6.86
CA GLN A 93 -9.84 19.48 8.01
C GLN A 93 -8.49 19.97 8.54
N THR A 94 -8.07 21.15 8.14
CA THR A 94 -6.78 21.74 8.53
C THR A 94 -6.89 22.78 9.64
N GLU A 95 -8.06 23.44 9.79
CA GLU A 95 -8.25 24.55 10.72
C GLU A 95 -8.25 24.08 12.18
N GLY A 96 -7.27 24.56 12.95
CA GLY A 96 -7.15 24.24 14.38
C GLY A 96 -6.73 22.81 14.70
N THR A 97 -6.23 22.05 13.72
CA THR A 97 -5.88 20.63 13.88
C THR A 97 -4.41 20.39 14.24
N TRP A 98 -3.60 21.42 14.35
CA TRP A 98 -2.24 21.41 14.93
C TRP A 98 -1.91 22.74 15.61
N LYS A 99 -0.87 22.73 16.43
CA LYS A 99 -0.51 23.88 17.29
C LYS A 99 0.64 24.74 16.74
N SER A 100 1.35 24.25 15.71
CA SER A 100 2.44 25.01 15.11
C SER A 100 1.90 26.12 14.17
N ASP A 101 2.68 27.17 13.98
CA ASP A 101 2.32 28.26 13.04
C ASP A 101 2.49 27.88 11.56
N LYS A 102 2.78 26.62 11.27
CA LYS A 102 2.93 26.11 9.93
C LYS A 102 1.57 25.96 9.24
N ASN A 103 1.50 26.30 7.96
CA ASN A 103 0.41 25.84 7.10
C ASN A 103 0.60 24.33 6.77
N GLU A 104 -0.39 23.72 6.16
CA GLU A 104 -0.36 22.30 5.81
C GLU A 104 0.84 21.93 4.95
N GLU A 105 1.13 22.72 3.91
CA GLU A 105 2.26 22.49 3.00
C GLU A 105 3.60 22.45 3.76
N ALA A 106 3.84 23.42 4.65
CA ALA A 106 5.06 23.46 5.46
C ALA A 106 5.11 22.35 6.51
N LEU A 107 3.96 21.88 7.00
CA LEU A 107 3.87 20.73 7.92
C LEU A 107 4.23 19.43 7.19
N LEU A 108 3.67 19.20 6.00
CA LEU A 108 3.94 18.02 5.19
C LEU A 108 5.38 18.01 4.65
N GLU A 109 5.89 19.16 4.23
CA GLU A 109 7.28 19.30 3.80
C GLU A 109 8.26 18.93 4.92
N GLY A 110 8.04 19.43 6.14
CA GLY A 110 8.88 19.09 7.29
C GLY A 110 8.78 17.61 7.67
N TRP A 111 7.60 16.98 7.53
CA TRP A 111 7.43 15.54 7.73
C TRP A 111 8.22 14.74 6.69
N LYS A 112 8.12 15.12 5.41
CA LYS A 112 8.89 14.50 4.32
C LYS A 112 10.40 14.57 4.59
N GLU A 113 10.93 15.75 4.96
CA GLU A 113 12.34 15.93 5.29
C GLU A 113 12.77 15.07 6.49
N LYS A 114 11.89 14.94 7.51
CA LYS A 114 12.12 14.04 8.65
C LYS A 114 12.28 12.59 8.21
N LEU A 115 11.42 12.12 7.29
CA LEU A 115 11.51 10.76 6.75
C LEU A 115 12.77 10.56 5.92
N LEU A 116 13.09 11.48 5.02
CA LEU A 116 14.28 11.41 4.17
C LEU A 116 15.59 11.40 4.96
N GLY A 117 15.58 11.93 6.19
CA GLY A 117 16.71 11.88 7.11
C GLY A 117 16.87 10.57 7.90
N LEU A 118 15.99 9.57 7.70
CA LEU A 118 16.06 8.30 8.42
C LEU A 118 17.16 7.40 7.83
N ASP A 119 17.88 6.72 8.74
CA ASP A 119 18.79 5.63 8.38
C ASP A 119 18.00 4.33 8.21
N LEU A 120 17.57 4.06 6.98
CA LEU A 120 16.80 2.88 6.58
C LEU A 120 17.69 1.89 5.81
N GLU A 121 17.32 0.61 5.85
CA GLU A 121 17.94 -0.40 5.00
C GLU A 121 17.46 -0.28 3.54
N GLY A 122 16.17 0.02 3.36
CA GLY A 122 15.58 0.32 2.05
C GLY A 122 15.76 1.79 1.63
N SER A 123 15.20 2.13 0.46
CA SER A 123 15.20 3.48 -0.08
C SER A 123 13.79 3.93 -0.43
N PHE A 124 13.48 5.21 -0.22
CA PHE A 124 12.17 5.75 -0.62
C PHE A 124 12.05 5.80 -2.15
N ALA A 125 11.07 5.07 -2.68
CA ALA A 125 10.57 5.23 -4.04
C ALA A 125 9.64 6.44 -4.12
N GLY A 126 8.80 6.64 -3.08
CA GLY A 126 7.92 7.78 -2.98
C GLY A 126 7.40 8.06 -1.58
N ILE A 127 7.05 9.32 -1.35
CA ILE A 127 6.34 9.80 -0.16
C ILE A 127 5.14 10.59 -0.66
N LEU A 128 3.94 10.18 -0.23
CA LEU A 128 2.67 10.69 -0.71
C LEU A 128 1.86 11.29 0.43
N HIS A 129 0.94 12.14 0.07
CA HIS A 129 -0.14 12.62 0.93
C HIS A 129 -1.47 12.40 0.24
N THR A 130 -2.38 11.67 0.89
CA THR A 130 -3.71 11.36 0.38
C THR A 130 -4.78 11.98 1.27
N GLU A 131 -5.66 12.78 0.67
CA GLU A 131 -6.87 13.29 1.31
C GLU A 131 -7.97 12.21 1.27
N ASN A 132 -8.67 12.04 2.40
CA ASN A 132 -9.78 11.09 2.54
C ASN A 132 -10.80 11.63 3.54
N ASP A 133 -11.94 12.08 3.05
CA ASP A 133 -13.06 12.59 3.86
C ASP A 133 -14.19 11.57 4.04
N SER A 134 -13.99 10.32 3.62
CA SER A 134 -14.97 9.25 3.85
C SER A 134 -15.31 9.12 5.33
N LEU A 135 -16.60 9.00 5.63
CA LEU A 135 -17.07 8.72 7.00
C LEU A 135 -16.76 7.27 7.40
N ALA A 136 -16.62 6.37 6.43
CA ALA A 136 -16.20 5.00 6.67
C ALA A 136 -14.70 4.93 7.00
N ASP A 137 -14.33 3.93 7.81
CA ASP A 137 -12.93 3.64 8.14
C ASP A 137 -12.28 2.84 7.00
N VAL A 138 -12.32 3.40 5.81
CA VAL A 138 -11.76 2.81 4.59
C VAL A 138 -10.73 3.78 4.04
N VAL A 139 -9.56 3.29 3.72
CA VAL A 139 -8.56 4.09 2.99
C VAL A 139 -9.05 4.24 1.56
N GLN A 140 -9.71 5.36 1.30
CA GLN A 140 -10.11 5.80 -0.03
C GLN A 140 -9.20 6.95 -0.47
N ASN A 141 -9.10 7.12 -1.77
CA ASN A 141 -8.31 8.15 -2.40
C ASN A 141 -9.23 9.20 -3.02
N ASP A 142 -9.46 10.31 -2.31
CA ASP A 142 -10.17 11.46 -2.88
C ASP A 142 -9.19 12.32 -3.71
N ARG A 143 -7.97 12.49 -3.19
CA ARG A 143 -6.86 13.18 -3.87
C ARG A 143 -5.53 12.73 -3.31
N THR A 144 -4.58 12.37 -4.17
CA THR A 144 -3.20 12.07 -3.77
C THR A 144 -2.23 13.09 -4.37
N VAL A 145 -1.30 13.58 -3.54
CA VAL A 145 -0.21 14.47 -3.91
C VAL A 145 1.11 13.76 -3.66
N ILE A 146 2.03 13.83 -4.64
CA ILE A 146 3.39 13.30 -4.51
C ILE A 146 4.25 14.36 -3.81
N LEU A 147 4.72 14.07 -2.60
CA LEU A 147 5.64 14.94 -1.87
C LEU A 147 7.10 14.65 -2.26
N TYR A 148 7.40 13.40 -2.64
CA TYR A 148 8.73 12.98 -3.09
C TYR A 148 8.64 11.77 -4.00
N GLY A 149 9.48 11.70 -5.02
CA GLY A 149 9.68 10.54 -5.88
C GLY A 149 8.50 10.17 -6.76
N LEU A 150 8.03 8.93 -6.65
CA LEU A 150 7.00 8.32 -7.49
C LEU A 150 5.76 7.95 -6.67
N ASP A 151 4.64 7.74 -7.37
CA ASP A 151 3.38 7.23 -6.79
C ASP A 151 3.29 5.69 -6.75
N PHE A 152 4.41 5.01 -6.94
CA PHE A 152 4.51 3.55 -6.92
C PHE A 152 5.88 3.09 -6.43
N PHE A 153 5.98 1.82 -6.11
CA PHE A 153 7.23 1.11 -5.91
C PHE A 153 7.24 -0.17 -6.76
N MET A 154 8.44 -0.74 -6.96
CA MET A 154 8.61 -1.99 -7.67
C MET A 154 8.79 -3.15 -6.69
N GLU A 155 8.15 -4.28 -6.97
CA GLU A 155 8.42 -5.55 -6.31
C GLU A 155 8.79 -6.61 -7.35
N GLU A 156 9.54 -7.63 -6.95
CA GLU A 156 9.91 -8.74 -7.79
C GLU A 156 9.36 -10.05 -7.22
N LEU A 157 8.63 -10.80 -8.05
CA LEU A 157 8.18 -12.15 -7.75
C LEU A 157 8.60 -13.11 -8.89
N LEU A 158 9.32 -14.18 -8.54
CA LEU A 158 9.75 -15.22 -9.48
C LEU A 158 10.47 -14.66 -10.74
N GLY A 159 11.24 -13.57 -10.56
CA GLY A 159 11.96 -12.90 -11.63
C GLY A 159 11.14 -11.89 -12.43
N LEU A 160 9.85 -11.78 -12.20
CA LEU A 160 8.98 -10.78 -12.83
C LEU A 160 8.86 -9.54 -11.97
N LYS A 161 8.83 -8.37 -12.60
CA LYS A 161 8.72 -7.07 -11.93
C LYS A 161 7.30 -6.55 -11.99
N PHE A 162 6.82 -6.04 -10.87
CA PHE A 162 5.47 -5.50 -10.72
C PHE A 162 5.51 -4.09 -10.19
N LYS A 163 4.87 -3.18 -10.90
CA LYS A 163 4.58 -1.82 -10.44
C LYS A 163 3.39 -1.87 -9.48
N ILE A 164 3.58 -1.36 -8.25
CA ILE A 164 2.57 -1.42 -7.19
C ILE A 164 2.29 -0.02 -6.68
N THR A 165 1.04 0.41 -6.78
CA THR A 165 0.56 1.70 -6.25
C THR A 165 0.10 1.56 -4.79
N PRO A 166 -0.13 2.65 -4.03
CA PRO A 166 -0.53 2.57 -2.61
C PRO A 166 -1.75 1.70 -2.39
N PHE A 167 -2.78 1.84 -3.24
CA PHE A 167 -4.10 1.22 -3.04
C PHE A 167 -4.31 -0.05 -3.86
N SER A 168 -3.44 -0.38 -4.81
CA SER A 168 -3.57 -1.61 -5.59
C SER A 168 -3.45 -2.85 -4.70
N PHE A 169 -4.27 -3.86 -4.99
CA PHE A 169 -4.11 -5.16 -4.35
C PHE A 169 -2.81 -5.82 -4.81
N PHE A 170 -2.03 -6.28 -3.88
CA PHE A 170 -0.87 -7.12 -4.09
C PHE A 170 -0.65 -7.98 -2.84
N GLN A 171 -0.21 -9.24 -3.00
CA GLN A 171 0.02 -10.15 -1.87
C GLN A 171 1.04 -9.56 -0.90
N THR A 172 0.62 -9.40 0.35
CA THR A 172 1.43 -8.71 1.37
C THR A 172 2.64 -9.51 1.84
N ASN A 173 2.63 -10.82 1.66
CA ASN A 173 3.76 -11.71 1.91
C ASN A 173 4.34 -12.17 0.56
N SER A 174 5.28 -11.41 0.01
CA SER A 174 5.89 -11.68 -1.30
C SER A 174 6.56 -13.07 -1.36
N LEU A 175 7.30 -13.47 -0.32
CA LEU A 175 7.98 -14.77 -0.29
C LEU A 175 6.96 -15.91 -0.22
N GLY A 176 5.90 -15.77 0.58
CA GLY A 176 4.81 -16.75 0.64
C GLY A 176 4.01 -16.81 -0.67
N ALA A 177 3.86 -15.68 -1.35
CA ALA A 177 3.20 -15.60 -2.65
C ALA A 177 4.00 -16.36 -3.72
N GLU A 178 5.34 -16.25 -3.72
CA GLU A 178 6.19 -17.02 -4.63
C GLU A 178 5.96 -18.52 -4.48
N VAL A 179 5.99 -19.04 -3.26
CA VAL A 179 5.73 -20.47 -2.98
C VAL A 179 4.34 -20.88 -3.45
N LEU A 180 3.31 -20.06 -3.17
CA LEU A 180 1.94 -20.33 -3.62
C LEU A 180 1.84 -20.39 -5.15
N TYR A 181 2.44 -19.43 -5.84
CA TYR A 181 2.35 -19.33 -7.29
C TYR A 181 3.20 -20.38 -8.02
N GLU A 182 4.37 -20.76 -7.48
CA GLU A 182 5.13 -21.90 -7.96
C GLU A 182 4.33 -23.19 -7.83
N THR A 183 3.71 -23.42 -6.66
CA THR A 183 2.84 -24.58 -6.44
C THR A 183 1.67 -24.60 -7.42
N ALA A 184 1.02 -23.47 -7.66
CA ALA A 184 -0.07 -23.38 -8.64
C ALA A 184 0.44 -23.70 -10.06
N ARG A 185 1.63 -23.23 -10.43
CA ARG A 185 2.26 -23.54 -11.73
C ARG A 185 2.60 -25.00 -11.87
N GLU A 186 3.11 -25.63 -10.80
CA GLU A 186 3.39 -27.07 -10.77
C GLU A 186 2.11 -27.91 -10.97
N TYR A 187 0.99 -27.53 -10.33
CA TYR A 187 -0.29 -28.23 -10.49
C TYR A 187 -0.89 -28.08 -11.89
N ILE A 188 -0.66 -26.95 -12.55
CA ILE A 188 -1.07 -26.76 -13.95
C ILE A 188 -0.23 -27.66 -14.85
N GLY A 189 1.05 -27.88 -14.53
CA GLY A 189 1.99 -28.68 -15.30
C GLY A 189 2.27 -28.09 -16.68
N GLU A 190 2.77 -28.93 -17.59
CA GLU A 190 2.91 -28.58 -19.00
C GLU A 190 1.55 -28.62 -19.66
N THR A 191 1.10 -27.48 -20.17
CA THR A 191 -0.25 -27.36 -20.73
C THR A 191 -0.32 -27.72 -22.22
N ASP A 192 0.78 -28.14 -22.86
CA ASP A 192 0.89 -28.61 -24.24
C ASP A 192 -0.09 -27.91 -25.22
N GLY A 193 0.09 -26.61 -25.41
CA GLY A 193 -0.78 -25.83 -26.29
C GLY A 193 -2.17 -25.51 -25.73
N ARG A 194 -2.38 -25.58 -24.42
CA ARG A 194 -3.64 -25.19 -23.77
C ARG A 194 -3.65 -23.75 -23.35
N LYS A 195 -4.83 -23.15 -23.40
CA LYS A 195 -5.10 -21.82 -22.86
C LYS A 195 -5.41 -21.92 -21.37
N VAL A 196 -4.90 -20.97 -20.60
CA VAL A 196 -5.16 -20.80 -19.17
C VAL A 196 -5.93 -19.52 -18.96
N PHE A 197 -6.90 -19.55 -18.06
CA PHE A 197 -7.66 -18.37 -17.64
C PHE A 197 -7.37 -18.04 -16.18
N ASP A 198 -7.04 -16.78 -15.93
CA ASP A 198 -6.93 -16.18 -14.60
C ASP A 198 -8.17 -15.30 -14.37
N LEU A 199 -9.14 -15.84 -13.64
CA LEU A 199 -10.41 -15.18 -13.38
C LEU A 199 -10.31 -14.33 -12.12
N TYR A 200 -10.74 -13.06 -12.20
CA TYR A 200 -10.51 -12.03 -11.17
C TYR A 200 -9.03 -11.69 -11.05
N SER A 201 -8.39 -11.44 -12.17
CA SER A 201 -6.92 -11.38 -12.30
C SER A 201 -6.26 -10.18 -11.62
N GLY A 202 -7.05 -9.17 -11.21
CA GLY A 202 -6.50 -7.94 -10.64
C GLY A 202 -5.47 -7.30 -11.57
N THR A 203 -4.28 -7.01 -11.04
CA THR A 203 -3.16 -6.47 -11.82
C THR A 203 -2.37 -7.54 -12.60
N GLY A 204 -2.95 -8.73 -12.80
CA GLY A 204 -2.42 -9.79 -13.65
C GLY A 204 -1.20 -10.53 -13.10
N THR A 205 -0.98 -10.52 -11.79
CA THR A 205 0.21 -11.14 -11.18
C THR A 205 0.24 -12.64 -11.42
N ILE A 206 -0.88 -13.35 -11.19
CA ILE A 206 -0.97 -14.81 -11.35
C ILE A 206 -0.87 -15.17 -12.84
N ALA A 207 -1.62 -14.49 -13.69
CA ALA A 207 -1.58 -14.71 -15.15
C ALA A 207 -0.15 -14.63 -15.69
N GLN A 208 0.61 -13.61 -15.29
CA GLN A 208 1.99 -13.42 -15.73
C GLN A 208 2.93 -14.52 -15.20
N ILE A 209 2.77 -14.95 -13.96
CA ILE A 209 3.56 -16.03 -13.36
C ILE A 209 3.27 -17.38 -14.02
N LEU A 210 2.03 -17.61 -14.50
CA LEU A 210 1.63 -18.83 -15.20
C LEU A 210 2.02 -18.83 -16.70
N ALA A 211 2.30 -17.68 -17.28
CA ALA A 211 2.63 -17.53 -18.68
C ALA A 211 3.74 -18.47 -19.20
N PRO A 212 4.85 -18.72 -18.46
CA PRO A 212 5.88 -19.64 -18.91
C PRO A 212 5.42 -21.09 -19.02
N ALA A 213 4.36 -21.50 -18.33
CA ALA A 213 3.82 -22.86 -18.33
C ALA A 213 2.64 -23.05 -19.29
N ALA A 214 2.22 -22.02 -20.03
CA ALA A 214 1.05 -22.04 -20.88
C ALA A 214 1.38 -21.54 -22.29
N GLU A 215 0.64 -22.03 -23.30
CA GLU A 215 0.71 -21.42 -24.63
C GLU A 215 0.20 -19.97 -24.58
N HIS A 216 -0.88 -19.75 -23.86
CA HIS A 216 -1.52 -18.45 -23.73
C HIS A 216 -2.26 -18.34 -22.40
N VAL A 217 -2.19 -17.18 -21.74
CA VAL A 217 -2.94 -16.88 -20.52
C VAL A 217 -3.84 -15.68 -20.77
N THR A 218 -5.13 -15.79 -20.44
CA THR A 218 -6.06 -14.68 -20.48
C THR A 218 -6.54 -14.34 -19.08
N GLY A 219 -6.20 -13.12 -18.60
CA GLY A 219 -6.72 -12.55 -17.36
C GLY A 219 -8.05 -11.84 -17.59
N VAL A 220 -9.02 -12.05 -16.70
CA VAL A 220 -10.30 -11.34 -16.72
C VAL A 220 -10.51 -10.62 -15.40
N GLU A 221 -10.74 -9.30 -15.47
CA GLU A 221 -10.91 -8.42 -14.31
C GLU A 221 -11.97 -7.35 -14.63
N ILE A 222 -12.82 -7.04 -13.66
CA ILE A 222 -13.88 -6.04 -13.85
C ILE A 222 -13.38 -4.60 -13.77
N ILE A 223 -12.29 -4.37 -13.05
CA ILE A 223 -11.71 -3.04 -12.83
C ILE A 223 -10.77 -2.68 -13.97
N GLU A 224 -11.20 -1.76 -14.85
CA GLU A 224 -10.44 -1.34 -16.04
C GLU A 224 -9.02 -0.86 -15.69
N GLU A 225 -8.86 -0.09 -14.62
CA GLU A 225 -7.54 0.41 -14.16
C GLU A 225 -6.59 -0.74 -13.80
N ALA A 226 -7.10 -1.80 -13.19
CA ALA A 226 -6.32 -2.99 -12.86
C ALA A 226 -5.90 -3.75 -14.12
N VAL A 227 -6.78 -3.82 -15.12
CA VAL A 227 -6.49 -4.42 -16.45
C VAL A 227 -5.40 -3.65 -17.18
N GLU A 228 -5.46 -2.33 -17.19
CA GLU A 228 -4.40 -1.51 -17.79
C GLU A 228 -3.06 -1.66 -17.06
N ALA A 229 -3.08 -1.72 -15.73
CA ALA A 229 -1.88 -2.02 -14.95
C ALA A 229 -1.32 -3.42 -15.27
N ALA A 230 -2.18 -4.42 -15.47
CA ALA A 230 -1.77 -5.77 -15.86
C ALA A 230 -1.09 -5.79 -17.23
N LYS A 231 -1.63 -5.07 -18.21
CA LYS A 231 -1.02 -4.93 -19.56
C LYS A 231 0.35 -4.27 -19.50
N VAL A 232 0.47 -3.20 -18.73
CA VAL A 232 1.75 -2.49 -18.54
C VAL A 232 2.78 -3.41 -17.89
N ASN A 233 2.41 -4.13 -16.83
CA ASN A 233 3.29 -5.08 -16.15
C ASN A 233 3.73 -6.22 -17.09
N ALA A 234 2.82 -6.80 -17.87
CA ALA A 234 3.15 -7.86 -18.83
C ALA A 234 4.11 -7.38 -19.92
N ALA A 235 3.87 -6.20 -20.48
CA ALA A 235 4.78 -5.58 -21.45
C ALA A 235 6.17 -5.30 -20.86
N GLN A 236 6.23 -4.79 -19.64
CA GLN A 236 7.49 -4.55 -18.92
C GLN A 236 8.27 -5.85 -18.68
N ASN A 237 7.57 -6.95 -18.43
CA ASN A 237 8.15 -8.28 -18.22
C ASN A 237 8.45 -9.02 -19.55
N GLY A 238 8.18 -8.40 -20.72
CA GLY A 238 8.43 -8.99 -22.02
C GLY A 238 7.53 -10.21 -22.34
N LEU A 239 6.39 -10.33 -21.66
CA LEU A 239 5.45 -11.43 -21.87
C LEU A 239 4.55 -11.12 -23.08
N THR A 240 4.56 -12.01 -24.08
CA THR A 240 3.79 -11.87 -25.33
C THR A 240 2.59 -12.80 -25.40
N ASN A 241 2.46 -13.70 -24.42
CA ASN A 241 1.41 -14.71 -24.34
C ASN A 241 0.43 -14.48 -23.17
N CYS A 242 0.30 -13.21 -22.75
CA CYS A 242 -0.69 -12.78 -21.75
C CYS A 242 -1.60 -11.71 -22.34
N ASP A 243 -2.90 -11.94 -22.28
CA ASP A 243 -3.92 -10.93 -22.58
C ASP A 243 -4.78 -10.63 -21.35
N PHE A 244 -5.32 -9.41 -21.30
CA PHE A 244 -6.16 -8.97 -20.20
C PHE A 244 -7.42 -8.31 -20.72
N ILE A 245 -8.57 -8.78 -20.23
CA ILE A 245 -9.91 -8.34 -20.63
C ILE A 245 -10.58 -7.66 -19.45
N ALA A 246 -11.05 -6.42 -19.67
CA ALA A 246 -11.92 -5.73 -18.73
C ALA A 246 -13.35 -6.24 -18.90
N GLY A 247 -13.90 -6.89 -17.87
CA GLY A 247 -15.25 -7.42 -17.94
C GLY A 247 -15.66 -8.26 -16.74
N ASP A 248 -16.95 -8.50 -16.67
CA ASP A 248 -17.55 -9.40 -15.68
C ASP A 248 -17.26 -10.85 -16.08
N VAL A 249 -16.57 -11.60 -15.25
CA VAL A 249 -16.19 -13.02 -15.46
C VAL A 249 -17.39 -13.91 -15.87
N LEU A 250 -18.59 -13.55 -15.44
CA LEU A 250 -19.82 -14.31 -15.80
C LEU A 250 -20.40 -13.93 -17.15
N LYS A 251 -19.84 -12.93 -17.85
CA LYS A 251 -20.37 -12.39 -19.12
C LYS A 251 -19.37 -12.39 -20.27
N VAL A 252 -18.11 -12.68 -19.98
CA VAL A 252 -16.99 -12.71 -20.96
C VAL A 252 -16.81 -14.11 -21.51
#